data_9e41aa4bd7b65664c286db6a7db30f8a
#
_entry.id   9e41aa4bd7b65664c286db6a7db30f8a
#
_cell.length_a   1.000
_cell.length_b   1.000
_cell.length_c   1.000
_cell.angle_alpha   90.00
_cell.angle_beta   90.00
_cell.angle_gamma   90.00
#
_symmetry.space_group_name_H-M   'P 1'
#
loop_
_entity.id
_entity.type
_entity.pdbx_description
1 polymer ?
#
loop_
_entity_poly.entity_id
_entity_poly.type
_entity_poly.pdbx_seq_one_letter_code
_entity_poly.pdbx_strand_id
1 'polypeptide(L)'
;MSATMQRYRKGQHLKQTQRLLIEHLRLQGHSTRDIADVVGCSHVTVCNELKRGQYEHTNSDLTTEIRYSPEIAEQRYQTNLAAKGAQVKIGHDHKLAKALETLVIKKNYSPSAAVAELNNKGWDFDVKICARTVYNYIDTGVLNINRIDLPMKGRQKRRYRRIKTQKRVSAGTSIDYRPTEVDERTTLGHWEMDTVYTTTKKAKAVRLKPALLVLTERLSRKEIIIKMRDRTSASVVRALNRLERSMGAKKFTDTFRTITVDNGSEFANVDGMENSGLRKSEKRTKVYYCHAHHSWERGSNENANRLIRRWFPKGTDFSKVTAAQIAALQDWINNYPRKVLSWATSNTVYELYMQQQE
;
A
#
# COMPACT_ATOMS: atom_id res chain seq x y z
N MET A 1 -16.83 38.53 32.08
CA MET A 1 -16.69 37.87 30.78
C MET A 1 -17.68 36.71 30.71
N SER A 2 -18.82 36.84 30.00
CA SER A 2 -19.84 35.79 29.91
C SER A 2 -19.34 34.75 28.91
N ALA A 3 -18.97 33.59 29.40
CA ALA A 3 -18.72 32.44 28.55
C ALA A 3 -20.03 32.08 27.84
N THR A 4 -20.10 32.27 26.54
CA THR A 4 -21.26 31.91 25.72
C THR A 4 -21.44 30.39 25.80
N MET A 5 -22.36 29.94 26.66
CA MET A 5 -22.71 28.51 26.78
C MET A 5 -23.18 28.01 25.41
N GLN A 6 -22.46 27.03 24.87
CA GLN A 6 -22.75 26.43 23.56
C GLN A 6 -24.10 25.70 23.67
N ARG A 7 -25.16 26.26 23.07
CA ARG A 7 -26.50 25.65 23.08
C ARG A 7 -26.47 24.24 22.48
N TYR A 8 -27.20 23.33 23.12
CA TYR A 8 -27.40 21.95 22.64
C TYR A 8 -28.01 21.98 21.24
N ARG A 9 -27.45 21.20 20.31
CA ARG A 9 -27.99 21.04 18.96
C ARG A 9 -28.72 19.69 18.87
N LYS A 10 -29.87 19.65 18.21
CA LYS A 10 -30.64 18.41 18.00
C LYS A 10 -29.74 17.32 17.39
N GLY A 11 -29.70 16.14 17.99
CA GLY A 11 -28.86 15.03 17.56
C GLY A 11 -27.45 14.98 18.18
N GLN A 12 -27.08 15.94 19.03
CA GLN A 12 -25.84 15.88 19.83
C GLN A 12 -26.08 15.19 21.16
N HIS A 13 -25.02 14.59 21.71
CA HIS A 13 -25.06 14.05 23.08
C HIS A 13 -24.68 15.13 24.09
N LEU A 14 -25.18 15.00 25.34
CA LEU A 14 -24.82 15.89 26.43
C LEU A 14 -23.31 15.78 26.71
N LYS A 15 -22.66 16.91 26.94
CA LYS A 15 -21.27 17.00 27.35
C LYS A 15 -21.18 16.98 28.88
N GLN A 16 -20.00 16.65 29.42
CA GLN A 16 -19.77 16.63 30.87
C GLN A 16 -20.12 17.96 31.55
N THR A 17 -19.81 19.09 30.91
CA THR A 17 -20.19 20.42 31.42
C THR A 17 -21.69 20.63 31.55
N GLN A 18 -22.49 20.05 30.66
CA GLN A 18 -23.94 20.12 30.69
C GLN A 18 -24.51 19.20 31.79
N ARG A 19 -23.86 18.04 32.04
CA ARG A 19 -24.23 17.14 33.15
C ARG A 19 -24.00 17.78 34.53
N LEU A 20 -22.85 18.45 34.69
CA LEU A 20 -22.57 19.23 35.92
C LEU A 20 -23.59 20.35 36.10
N LEU A 21 -24.03 21.02 35.03
CA LEU A 21 -25.09 22.03 35.13
C LEU A 21 -26.44 21.43 35.52
N ILE A 22 -26.80 20.25 34.99
CA ILE A 22 -28.03 19.52 35.37
C ILE A 22 -28.00 19.18 36.86
N GLU A 23 -26.86 18.70 37.39
CA GLU A 23 -26.71 18.42 38.80
C GLU A 23 -26.93 19.68 39.66
N HIS A 24 -26.23 20.77 39.33
CA HIS A 24 -26.32 22.04 40.04
C HIS A 24 -27.76 22.58 40.10
N LEU A 25 -28.44 22.63 38.97
CA LEU A 25 -29.80 23.09 38.89
C LEU A 25 -30.78 22.14 39.67
N ARG A 26 -30.50 20.82 39.62
CA ARG A 26 -31.31 19.84 40.36
C ARG A 26 -31.18 20.02 41.88
N LEU A 27 -29.96 20.28 42.38
CA LEU A 27 -29.70 20.57 43.79
C LEU A 27 -30.37 21.88 44.26
N GLN A 28 -30.56 22.84 43.36
CA GLN A 28 -31.28 24.07 43.61
C GLN A 28 -32.82 23.90 43.56
N GLY A 29 -33.32 22.70 43.30
CA GLY A 29 -34.77 22.42 43.29
C GLY A 29 -35.49 22.75 41.99
N HIS A 30 -34.76 23.08 40.90
CA HIS A 30 -35.41 23.39 39.62
C HIS A 30 -36.13 22.18 39.03
N SER A 31 -37.25 22.41 38.37
CA SER A 31 -38.00 21.38 37.67
C SER A 31 -37.21 20.86 36.44
N THR A 32 -37.48 19.64 36.00
CA THR A 32 -36.86 19.07 34.82
C THR A 32 -37.16 19.85 33.52
N ARG A 33 -38.22 20.64 33.48
CA ARG A 33 -38.56 21.53 32.38
C ARG A 33 -37.68 22.78 32.41
N ASP A 34 -37.51 23.42 33.59
CA ASP A 34 -36.65 24.58 33.73
C ASP A 34 -35.18 24.22 33.40
N ILE A 35 -34.73 23.05 33.88
CA ILE A 35 -33.39 22.53 33.58
C ILE A 35 -33.24 22.34 32.05
N ALA A 36 -34.25 21.79 31.36
CA ALA A 36 -34.22 21.58 29.92
C ALA A 36 -34.10 22.90 29.13
N ASP A 37 -34.80 23.94 29.58
CA ASP A 37 -34.72 25.27 28.98
C ASP A 37 -33.35 25.91 29.14
N VAL A 38 -32.76 25.80 30.33
CA VAL A 38 -31.41 26.33 30.62
C VAL A 38 -30.33 25.59 29.85
N VAL A 39 -30.38 24.26 29.79
CA VAL A 39 -29.42 23.42 29.04
C VAL A 39 -29.64 23.53 27.52
N GLY A 40 -30.83 23.93 27.10
CA GLY A 40 -31.23 24.06 25.72
C GLY A 40 -31.56 22.72 25.03
N CYS A 41 -32.04 21.73 25.82
CA CYS A 41 -32.38 20.38 25.33
C CYS A 41 -33.87 20.06 25.61
N SER A 42 -34.33 18.89 25.16
CA SER A 42 -35.71 18.48 25.47
C SER A 42 -35.84 18.00 26.90
N HIS A 43 -37.01 18.21 27.50
CA HIS A 43 -37.35 17.69 28.82
C HIS A 43 -37.11 16.18 28.95
N VAL A 44 -37.44 15.40 27.89
CA VAL A 44 -37.19 13.95 27.82
C VAL A 44 -35.69 13.64 27.90
N THR A 45 -34.82 14.49 27.33
CA THR A 45 -33.37 14.34 27.43
C THR A 45 -32.89 14.47 28.86
N VAL A 46 -33.41 15.46 29.59
CA VAL A 46 -33.06 15.64 31.02
C VAL A 46 -33.57 14.48 31.87
N CYS A 47 -34.79 14.03 31.69
CA CYS A 47 -35.34 12.87 32.39
C CYS A 47 -34.51 11.59 32.15
N ASN A 48 -34.11 11.34 30.91
CA ASN A 48 -33.28 10.18 30.57
C ASN A 48 -31.87 10.30 31.13
N GLU A 49 -31.33 11.51 31.20
CA GLU A 49 -30.02 11.78 31.81
C GLU A 49 -30.02 11.59 33.32
N LEU A 50 -31.04 12.11 34.02
CA LEU A 50 -31.22 11.87 35.44
C LEU A 50 -31.32 10.38 35.76
N LYS A 51 -32.13 9.62 35.01
CA LYS A 51 -32.19 8.14 35.17
C LYS A 51 -30.85 7.48 34.91
N ARG A 52 -30.06 7.97 33.95
CA ARG A 52 -28.75 7.42 33.65
C ARG A 52 -27.73 7.61 34.77
N GLY A 53 -27.74 8.76 35.44
CA GLY A 53 -26.82 9.10 36.55
C GLY A 53 -27.30 8.71 37.92
N GLN A 54 -28.43 8.04 38.04
CA GLN A 54 -29.08 7.68 39.32
C GLN A 54 -28.22 6.69 40.11
N TYR A 55 -28.06 6.95 41.42
CA TYR A 55 -27.40 6.06 42.39
C TYR A 55 -28.04 6.18 43.77
N GLU A 56 -27.92 5.14 44.58
CA GLU A 56 -28.34 5.15 45.97
C GLU A 56 -27.27 5.79 46.83
N HIS A 57 -27.66 6.82 47.58
CA HIS A 57 -26.81 7.48 48.56
C HIS A 57 -27.30 7.16 49.96
N THR A 58 -26.41 6.69 50.81
CA THR A 58 -26.71 6.45 52.21
C THR A 58 -26.32 7.69 53.03
N ASN A 59 -27.29 8.30 53.68
CA ASN A 59 -27.10 9.45 54.54
C ASN A 59 -26.48 9.05 55.90
N SER A 60 -26.06 10.01 56.69
CA SER A 60 -25.44 9.80 58.03
C SER A 60 -26.39 9.11 59.01
N ASP A 61 -27.70 9.21 58.80
CA ASP A 61 -28.76 8.59 59.61
C ASP A 61 -29.16 7.19 59.16
N LEU A 62 -28.36 6.61 58.21
CA LEU A 62 -28.57 5.30 57.58
C LEU A 62 -29.81 5.25 56.67
N THR A 63 -30.46 6.37 56.40
CA THR A 63 -31.52 6.43 55.37
C THR A 63 -30.88 6.43 53.98
N THR A 64 -31.55 5.83 52.99
CA THR A 64 -31.11 5.82 51.60
C THR A 64 -31.99 6.73 50.75
N GLU A 65 -31.35 7.49 49.86
CA GLU A 65 -32.04 8.31 48.88
C GLU A 65 -31.42 8.18 47.49
N ILE A 66 -32.23 8.42 46.46
CA ILE A 66 -31.73 8.37 45.09
C ILE A 66 -31.22 9.75 44.72
N ARG A 67 -29.92 9.83 44.42
CA ARG A 67 -29.23 11.02 43.92
C ARG A 67 -28.81 10.86 42.47
N TYR A 68 -28.46 11.96 41.81
CA TYR A 68 -27.88 12.01 40.49
C TYR A 68 -26.39 12.35 40.60
N SER A 69 -25.55 11.62 39.83
CA SER A 69 -24.13 11.95 39.65
C SER A 69 -23.79 12.09 38.18
N PRO A 70 -23.15 13.20 37.76
CA PRO A 70 -22.66 13.42 36.39
C PRO A 70 -21.60 12.40 35.99
N GLU A 71 -20.75 11.94 36.92
CA GLU A 71 -19.70 10.96 36.68
C GLU A 71 -20.30 9.60 36.35
N ILE A 72 -21.28 9.15 37.12
CA ILE A 72 -21.98 7.88 36.87
C ILE A 72 -22.74 7.95 35.57
N ALA A 73 -23.36 9.08 35.27
CA ALA A 73 -24.06 9.30 34.00
C ALA A 73 -23.09 9.24 32.80
N GLU A 74 -21.92 9.89 32.92
CA GLU A 74 -20.88 9.84 31.88
C GLU A 74 -20.33 8.43 31.72
N GLN A 75 -20.00 7.74 32.80
CA GLN A 75 -19.50 6.37 32.74
C GLN A 75 -20.49 5.42 32.08
N ARG A 76 -21.77 5.47 32.47
CA ARG A 76 -22.84 4.67 31.82
C ARG A 76 -23.05 5.06 30.37
N TYR A 77 -22.93 6.35 30.03
CA TYR A 77 -23.00 6.82 28.67
C TYR A 77 -21.85 6.25 27.84
N GLN A 78 -20.61 6.30 28.33
CA GLN A 78 -19.44 5.74 27.61
C GLN A 78 -19.55 4.21 27.44
N THR A 79 -20.00 3.51 28.48
CA THR A 79 -20.26 2.06 28.43
C THR A 79 -21.32 1.73 27.37
N ASN A 80 -22.42 2.46 27.33
CA ASN A 80 -23.47 2.27 26.33
C ASN A 80 -23.01 2.65 24.92
N LEU A 81 -22.13 3.65 24.80
CA LEU A 81 -21.57 4.05 23.52
C LEU A 81 -20.59 2.98 23.01
N ALA A 82 -19.76 2.43 23.89
CA ALA A 82 -18.83 1.34 23.57
C ALA A 82 -19.56 0.03 23.19
N ALA A 83 -20.72 -0.22 23.78
CA ALA A 83 -21.56 -1.38 23.46
C ALA A 83 -22.33 -1.22 22.12
N LYS A 84 -22.39 0.00 21.57
CA LYS A 84 -23.02 0.26 20.28
C LYS A 84 -22.09 -0.10 19.13
N GLY A 85 -22.61 -0.84 18.16
CA GLY A 85 -21.91 -1.21 16.95
C GLY A 85 -22.02 -2.70 16.66
N ALA A 86 -21.65 -3.09 15.44
CA ALA A 86 -21.59 -4.49 15.07
C ALA A 86 -20.40 -5.14 15.78
N GLN A 87 -20.60 -6.35 16.27
CA GLN A 87 -19.51 -7.16 16.82
C GLN A 87 -18.39 -7.33 15.80
N VAL A 88 -17.17 -7.54 16.29
CA VAL A 88 -16.00 -7.80 15.44
C VAL A 88 -16.27 -9.03 14.59
N LYS A 89 -16.36 -8.87 13.27
CA LYS A 89 -16.74 -9.96 12.36
C LYS A 89 -15.80 -11.16 12.44
N ILE A 90 -14.48 -10.90 12.61
CA ILE A 90 -13.49 -11.96 12.71
C ILE A 90 -13.70 -12.83 13.96
N GLY A 91 -14.33 -12.30 15.02
CA GLY A 91 -14.77 -13.01 16.20
C GLY A 91 -13.75 -14.02 16.73
N HIS A 92 -14.13 -15.27 16.72
CA HIS A 92 -13.29 -16.41 17.13
C HIS A 92 -12.58 -17.12 15.97
N ASP A 93 -12.63 -16.59 14.74
CA ASP A 93 -11.94 -17.18 13.58
C ASP A 93 -10.42 -16.92 13.67
N HIS A 94 -9.78 -17.65 14.57
CA HIS A 94 -8.33 -17.58 14.76
C HIS A 94 -7.55 -18.07 13.53
N LYS A 95 -8.15 -18.95 12.70
CA LYS A 95 -7.51 -19.43 11.46
C LYS A 95 -7.37 -18.27 10.47
N LEU A 96 -8.43 -17.49 10.26
CA LEU A 96 -8.40 -16.31 9.39
C LEU A 96 -7.42 -15.26 9.91
N ALA A 97 -7.44 -14.97 11.23
CA ALA A 97 -6.51 -14.02 11.84
C ALA A 97 -5.06 -14.41 11.57
N LYS A 98 -4.68 -15.66 11.87
CA LYS A 98 -3.33 -16.20 11.66
C LYS A 98 -2.92 -16.23 10.17
N ALA A 99 -3.85 -16.52 9.26
CA ALA A 99 -3.60 -16.48 7.82
C ALA A 99 -3.27 -15.07 7.35
N LEU A 100 -4.05 -14.05 7.76
CA LEU A 100 -3.81 -12.64 7.46
C LEU A 100 -2.48 -12.14 8.04
N GLU A 101 -2.19 -12.44 9.30
CA GLU A 101 -0.92 -12.10 9.95
C GLU A 101 0.28 -12.71 9.20
N THR A 102 0.18 -13.98 8.82
CA THR A 102 1.22 -14.66 8.06
C THR A 102 1.46 -14.01 6.70
N LEU A 103 0.40 -13.68 5.97
CA LEU A 103 0.52 -13.03 4.66
C LEU A 103 1.10 -11.61 4.77
N VAL A 104 0.66 -10.83 5.75
CA VAL A 104 1.11 -9.44 5.90
C VAL A 104 2.52 -9.39 6.48
N ILE A 105 2.79 -10.06 7.60
CA ILE A 105 4.06 -9.96 8.33
C ILE A 105 5.15 -10.79 7.64
N LYS A 106 4.90 -12.10 7.40
CA LYS A 106 5.94 -12.99 6.89
C LYS A 106 6.11 -12.90 5.38
N LYS A 107 5.01 -12.75 4.62
CA LYS A 107 5.06 -12.67 3.16
C LYS A 107 5.10 -11.24 2.62
N ASN A 108 5.14 -10.20 3.45
CA ASN A 108 5.17 -8.78 3.05
C ASN A 108 4.00 -8.37 2.13
N TYR A 109 2.84 -8.99 2.27
CA TYR A 109 1.66 -8.62 1.49
C TYR A 109 0.99 -7.36 2.06
N SER A 110 0.36 -6.57 1.19
CA SER A 110 -0.58 -5.57 1.69
C SER A 110 -1.87 -6.26 2.15
N PRO A 111 -2.63 -5.70 3.10
CA PRO A 111 -3.92 -6.26 3.50
C PRO A 111 -4.85 -6.56 2.32
N SER A 112 -4.85 -5.69 1.30
CA SER A 112 -5.65 -5.90 0.08
C SER A 112 -5.18 -7.12 -0.73
N ALA A 113 -3.87 -7.32 -0.85
CA ALA A 113 -3.30 -8.47 -1.54
C ALA A 113 -3.48 -9.76 -0.72
N ALA A 114 -3.42 -9.67 0.62
CA ALA A 114 -3.65 -10.82 1.50
C ALA A 114 -5.10 -11.34 1.35
N VAL A 115 -6.08 -10.44 1.38
CA VAL A 115 -7.50 -10.81 1.15
C VAL A 115 -7.69 -11.40 -0.26
N ALA A 116 -7.06 -10.81 -1.28
CA ALA A 116 -7.14 -11.33 -2.64
C ALA A 116 -6.52 -12.73 -2.77
N GLU A 117 -5.36 -12.95 -2.15
CA GLU A 117 -4.71 -14.28 -2.11
C GLU A 117 -5.60 -15.34 -1.48
N LEU A 118 -6.27 -15.01 -0.36
CA LEU A 118 -7.20 -15.91 0.30
C LEU A 118 -8.43 -16.19 -0.58
N ASN A 119 -8.95 -15.18 -1.29
CA ASN A 119 -10.05 -15.38 -2.23
C ASN A 119 -9.65 -16.27 -3.42
N ASN A 120 -8.45 -16.06 -3.98
CA ASN A 120 -7.95 -16.84 -5.11
C ASN A 120 -7.72 -18.32 -4.77
N LYS A 121 -7.42 -18.60 -3.49
CA LYS A 121 -7.25 -19.98 -2.98
C LYS A 121 -8.56 -20.69 -2.59
N GLY A 122 -9.71 -20.06 -2.82
CA GLY A 122 -10.99 -20.56 -2.34
C GLY A 122 -11.14 -20.30 -0.84
N TRP A 123 -11.80 -19.23 -0.49
CA TRP A 123 -11.97 -18.73 0.89
C TRP A 123 -12.53 -19.83 1.82
N ASP A 124 -11.66 -20.47 2.58
CA ASP A 124 -11.97 -21.57 3.52
C ASP A 124 -11.93 -21.07 4.98
N PHE A 125 -12.80 -20.09 5.31
CA PHE A 125 -12.93 -19.51 6.64
C PHE A 125 -14.41 -19.18 6.93
N ASP A 126 -14.76 -19.22 8.22
CA ASP A 126 -16.14 -19.02 8.69
C ASP A 126 -16.68 -17.63 8.33
N VAL A 127 -15.81 -16.63 8.30
CA VAL A 127 -16.19 -15.23 8.11
C VAL A 127 -15.52 -14.63 6.89
N LYS A 128 -16.32 -13.97 6.03
CA LYS A 128 -15.81 -13.21 4.89
C LYS A 128 -15.63 -11.74 5.25
N ILE A 129 -14.40 -11.22 5.09
CA ILE A 129 -14.06 -9.82 5.36
C ILE A 129 -13.38 -9.17 4.16
N CYS A 130 -13.58 -7.86 4.01
CA CYS A 130 -12.92 -7.10 2.95
C CYS A 130 -11.63 -6.44 3.44
N ALA A 131 -10.79 -6.00 2.51
CA ALA A 131 -9.52 -5.33 2.82
C ALA A 131 -9.69 -4.11 3.75
N ARG A 132 -10.78 -3.35 3.63
CA ARG A 132 -11.06 -2.20 4.51
C ARG A 132 -11.24 -2.65 5.95
N THR A 133 -11.95 -3.74 6.17
CA THR A 133 -12.13 -4.34 7.50
C THR A 133 -10.79 -4.76 8.11
N VAL A 134 -9.90 -5.36 7.31
CA VAL A 134 -8.55 -5.72 7.77
C VAL A 134 -7.75 -4.48 8.21
N TYR A 135 -7.79 -3.39 7.45
CA TYR A 135 -7.15 -2.13 7.88
C TYR A 135 -7.74 -1.59 9.18
N ASN A 136 -9.07 -1.61 9.34
CA ASN A 136 -9.72 -1.18 10.58
C ASN A 136 -9.28 -2.06 11.76
N TYR A 137 -9.17 -3.38 11.58
CA TYR A 137 -8.71 -4.31 12.63
C TYR A 137 -7.24 -4.11 13.00
N ILE A 138 -6.41 -3.71 12.07
CA ILE A 138 -5.02 -3.29 12.36
C ILE A 138 -5.02 -2.00 13.19
N ASP A 139 -5.85 -1.03 12.83
CA ASP A 139 -5.92 0.26 13.52
C ASP A 139 -6.52 0.16 14.93
N THR A 140 -7.43 -0.79 15.15
CA THR A 140 -8.07 -1.06 16.46
C THR A 140 -7.37 -2.12 17.29
N GLY A 141 -6.28 -2.73 16.78
CA GLY A 141 -5.51 -3.76 17.53
C GLY A 141 -6.20 -5.12 17.62
N VAL A 142 -7.20 -5.39 16.80
CA VAL A 142 -7.88 -6.71 16.71
C VAL A 142 -6.98 -7.78 16.10
N LEU A 143 -6.14 -7.39 15.13
CA LEU A 143 -5.11 -8.24 14.54
C LEU A 143 -3.74 -7.86 15.10
N ASN A 144 -2.90 -8.84 15.32
CA ASN A 144 -1.52 -8.62 15.77
C ASN A 144 -0.59 -8.18 14.63
N ILE A 145 -1.02 -7.15 13.92
CA ILE A 145 -0.30 -6.51 12.82
C ILE A 145 -0.14 -5.03 13.16
N ASN A 146 1.06 -4.52 13.09
CA ASN A 146 1.33 -3.11 13.32
C ASN A 146 1.39 -2.32 12.01
N ARG A 147 1.16 -1.00 12.06
CA ARG A 147 1.29 -0.14 10.88
C ARG A 147 2.69 -0.16 10.26
N ILE A 148 3.72 -0.50 11.04
CA ILE A 148 5.10 -0.64 10.55
C ILE A 148 5.28 -1.86 9.65
N ASP A 149 4.45 -2.90 9.82
CA ASP A 149 4.47 -4.12 9.00
C ASP A 149 3.82 -3.89 7.63
N LEU A 150 3.06 -2.80 7.49
CA LEU A 150 2.42 -2.45 6.23
C LEU A 150 3.44 -1.92 5.20
N PRO A 151 3.17 -2.08 3.89
CA PRO A 151 4.07 -1.65 2.81
C PRO A 151 4.55 -0.20 2.90
N MET A 152 3.70 0.70 3.40
CA MET A 152 4.03 2.12 3.56
C MET A 152 4.76 2.42 4.87
N LYS A 153 4.85 1.47 5.80
CA LYS A 153 5.53 1.58 7.10
C LYS A 153 5.19 2.87 7.87
N GLY A 154 3.92 3.29 7.82
CA GLY A 154 3.45 4.52 8.46
C GLY A 154 3.98 5.83 7.88
N ARG A 155 4.70 5.80 6.75
CA ARG A 155 5.29 7.01 6.17
C ARG A 155 4.23 7.88 5.51
N GLN A 156 4.18 9.16 5.90
CA GLN A 156 3.38 10.17 5.19
C GLN A 156 4.01 10.51 3.83
N LYS A 157 3.15 10.83 2.84
CA LYS A 157 3.62 11.33 1.54
C LYS A 157 4.36 12.66 1.78
N ARG A 158 5.65 12.73 1.44
CA ARG A 158 6.38 14.00 1.40
C ARG A 158 5.86 14.84 0.24
N ARG A 159 5.65 16.17 0.47
CA ARG A 159 5.34 17.12 -0.62
C ARG A 159 6.48 17.07 -1.64
N TYR A 160 6.14 16.90 -2.91
CA TYR A 160 7.11 16.89 -4.01
C TYR A 160 7.71 18.30 -4.20
N ARG A 161 9.04 18.40 -4.14
CA ARG A 161 9.75 19.63 -4.43
C ARG A 161 10.22 19.56 -5.89
N ARG A 162 9.76 20.48 -6.73
CA ARG A 162 10.13 20.53 -8.14
C ARG A 162 11.62 20.86 -8.27
N ILE A 163 12.42 19.91 -8.77
CA ILE A 163 13.85 20.13 -9.04
C ILE A 163 13.98 20.44 -10.53
N LYS A 164 14.62 21.59 -10.85
CA LYS A 164 15.00 21.92 -12.23
C LYS A 164 16.15 20.99 -12.64
N THR A 165 15.97 20.24 -13.70
CA THR A 165 16.97 19.32 -14.25
C THR A 165 17.23 19.67 -15.71
N GLN A 166 18.49 19.49 -16.15
CA GLN A 166 18.88 19.74 -17.54
C GLN A 166 18.25 18.70 -18.46
N LYS A 167 17.76 19.14 -19.64
CA LYS A 167 17.30 18.25 -20.70
C LYS A 167 18.47 17.41 -21.21
N ARG A 168 18.39 16.09 -21.13
CA ARG A 168 19.33 15.17 -21.80
C ARG A 168 18.74 14.77 -23.15
N VAL A 169 19.57 14.73 -24.18
CA VAL A 169 19.19 14.25 -25.52
C VAL A 169 19.11 12.73 -25.46
N SER A 170 18.12 12.14 -26.11
CA SER A 170 17.96 10.69 -26.24
C SER A 170 19.13 10.10 -27.04
N ALA A 171 19.66 8.95 -26.59
CA ALA A 171 20.74 8.26 -27.27
C ALA A 171 20.27 7.44 -28.49
N GLY A 172 18.97 7.12 -28.58
CA GLY A 172 18.42 6.24 -29.62
C GLY A 172 17.01 6.66 -30.08
N THR A 173 16.22 5.71 -30.58
CA THR A 173 14.88 5.94 -31.13
C THR A 173 13.93 6.49 -30.07
N SER A 174 13.28 7.62 -30.36
CA SER A 174 12.26 8.20 -29.45
C SER A 174 11.06 7.28 -29.29
N ILE A 175 10.42 7.38 -28.11
CA ILE A 175 9.17 6.69 -27.80
C ILE A 175 8.03 7.05 -28.77
N ASP A 176 8.11 8.21 -29.44
CA ASP A 176 7.13 8.65 -30.44
C ASP A 176 7.01 7.71 -31.63
N TYR A 177 8.08 6.97 -31.94
CA TYR A 177 8.11 5.97 -33.01
C TYR A 177 7.74 4.56 -32.54
N ARG A 178 7.31 4.42 -31.27
CA ARG A 178 6.90 3.14 -30.72
C ARG A 178 5.51 2.76 -31.25
N PRO A 179 5.27 1.50 -31.67
CA PRO A 179 3.96 1.06 -32.13
C PRO A 179 2.88 1.29 -31.08
N THR A 180 1.69 1.69 -31.51
CA THR A 180 0.54 1.99 -30.62
C THR A 180 0.08 0.77 -29.80
N GLU A 181 0.19 -0.44 -30.37
CA GLU A 181 -0.10 -1.71 -29.67
C GLU A 181 0.64 -1.87 -28.34
N VAL A 182 1.84 -1.27 -28.23
CA VAL A 182 2.62 -1.28 -26.98
C VAL A 182 1.93 -0.48 -25.89
N ASP A 183 1.23 0.60 -26.25
CA ASP A 183 0.50 1.44 -25.31
C ASP A 183 -0.85 0.84 -24.90
N GLU A 184 -1.50 0.14 -25.81
CA GLU A 184 -2.75 -0.57 -25.57
C GLU A 184 -2.58 -1.78 -24.66
N ARG A 185 -1.35 -2.32 -24.58
CA ARG A 185 -1.00 -3.49 -23.73
C ARG A 185 -1.86 -4.72 -24.03
N THR A 186 -2.06 -4.99 -25.28
CA THR A 186 -2.88 -6.11 -25.76
C THR A 186 -2.05 -7.36 -26.06
N THR A 187 -0.74 -7.18 -26.32
CA THR A 187 0.18 -8.24 -26.72
C THR A 187 1.35 -8.38 -25.74
N LEU A 188 1.88 -9.59 -25.58
CA LEU A 188 3.12 -9.85 -24.86
C LEU A 188 4.35 -9.43 -25.67
N GLY A 189 5.47 -9.28 -24.98
CA GLY A 189 6.77 -9.02 -25.58
C GLY A 189 7.23 -7.57 -25.50
N HIS A 190 6.49 -6.71 -24.83
CA HIS A 190 6.81 -5.30 -24.65
C HIS A 190 7.25 -5.01 -23.24
N TRP A 191 8.54 -4.70 -23.07
CA TRP A 191 9.17 -4.57 -21.75
C TRP A 191 9.56 -3.13 -21.47
N GLU A 192 9.51 -2.78 -20.18
CA GLU A 192 10.13 -1.58 -19.62
C GLU A 192 11.37 -2.01 -18.85
N MET A 193 12.50 -1.33 -19.04
CA MET A 193 13.75 -1.66 -18.36
C MET A 193 14.22 -0.48 -17.50
N ASP A 194 14.63 -0.77 -16.27
CA ASP A 194 15.12 0.22 -15.30
C ASP A 194 16.23 -0.36 -14.43
N THR A 195 16.91 0.50 -13.68
CA THR A 195 17.93 0.07 -12.73
C THR A 195 17.57 0.44 -11.29
N VAL A 196 17.65 -0.55 -10.40
CA VAL A 196 17.50 -0.33 -8.94
C VAL A 196 18.87 -0.37 -8.30
N TYR A 197 19.27 0.73 -7.68
CA TYR A 197 20.61 0.90 -7.09
C TYR A 197 20.57 1.53 -5.70
N THR A 198 21.68 1.44 -5.00
CA THR A 198 21.86 2.05 -3.69
C THR A 198 22.09 3.56 -3.83
N THR A 199 21.25 4.36 -3.17
CA THR A 199 21.48 5.81 -3.06
C THR A 199 22.33 6.09 -1.82
N THR A 200 23.60 6.46 -2.01
CA THR A 200 24.46 6.99 -0.95
C THR A 200 24.72 8.48 -1.19
N LYS A 201 25.04 9.22 -0.11
CA LYS A 201 25.32 10.67 -0.20
C LYS A 201 26.54 11.02 -1.08
N LYS A 202 27.40 10.05 -1.41
CA LYS A 202 28.60 10.23 -2.26
C LYS A 202 28.30 9.76 -3.69
N ALA A 203 27.79 10.64 -4.54
CA ALA A 203 27.26 10.33 -5.88
C ALA A 203 28.27 9.68 -6.85
N LYS A 204 29.56 10.04 -6.82
CA LYS A 204 30.57 9.49 -7.75
C LYS A 204 30.87 8.01 -7.55
N ALA A 205 30.80 7.50 -6.31
CA ALA A 205 31.05 6.09 -5.99
C ALA A 205 29.88 5.15 -6.28
N VAL A 206 28.67 5.67 -6.51
CA VAL A 206 27.43 4.87 -6.68
C VAL A 206 27.39 4.15 -8.03
N ARG A 207 27.98 4.73 -9.08
CA ARG A 207 27.94 4.17 -10.44
C ARG A 207 28.72 2.85 -10.56
N LEU A 208 29.76 2.66 -9.77
CA LEU A 208 30.60 1.46 -9.79
C LEU A 208 30.15 0.39 -8.78
N LYS A 209 29.04 0.58 -8.10
CA LYS A 209 28.48 -0.39 -7.15
C LYS A 209 27.47 -1.30 -7.83
N PRO A 210 27.33 -2.55 -7.33
CA PRO A 210 26.31 -3.46 -7.82
C PRO A 210 24.92 -2.87 -7.81
N ALA A 211 24.15 -3.18 -8.85
CA ALA A 211 22.79 -2.74 -9.06
C ALA A 211 21.93 -3.89 -9.58
N LEU A 212 20.63 -3.73 -9.55
CA LEU A 212 19.70 -4.64 -10.19
C LEU A 212 19.22 -4.02 -11.51
N LEU A 213 19.28 -4.80 -12.59
CA LEU A 213 18.54 -4.54 -13.82
C LEU A 213 17.17 -5.18 -13.68
N VAL A 214 16.12 -4.43 -13.91
CA VAL A 214 14.73 -4.85 -13.76
C VAL A 214 14.06 -4.68 -15.11
N LEU A 215 13.53 -5.77 -15.64
CA LEU A 215 12.71 -5.77 -16.84
C LEU A 215 11.27 -6.11 -16.42
N THR A 216 10.33 -5.23 -16.75
CA THR A 216 8.90 -5.37 -16.47
C THR A 216 8.14 -5.53 -17.77
N GLU A 217 7.45 -6.64 -17.95
CA GLU A 217 6.55 -6.85 -19.08
C GLU A 217 5.29 -5.98 -18.90
N ARG A 218 4.87 -5.29 -19.96
CA ARG A 218 3.87 -4.21 -19.87
C ARG A 218 2.43 -4.71 -19.67
N LEU A 219 2.06 -5.85 -20.23
CA LEU A 219 0.73 -6.43 -20.12
C LEU A 219 0.60 -7.23 -18.80
N SER A 220 1.39 -8.28 -18.66
CA SER A 220 1.33 -9.22 -17.53
C SER A 220 1.94 -8.70 -16.24
N ARG A 221 2.76 -7.66 -16.32
CA ARG A 221 3.57 -7.14 -15.20
C ARG A 221 4.62 -8.14 -14.72
N LYS A 222 5.01 -9.12 -15.55
CA LYS A 222 6.05 -10.07 -15.21
C LYS A 222 7.39 -9.37 -15.07
N GLU A 223 8.13 -9.76 -14.04
CA GLU A 223 9.42 -9.16 -13.70
C GLU A 223 10.55 -10.16 -13.96
N ILE A 224 11.63 -9.67 -14.57
CA ILE A 224 12.92 -10.34 -14.62
C ILE A 224 13.93 -9.44 -13.95
N ILE A 225 14.64 -9.95 -12.94
CA ILE A 225 15.58 -9.18 -12.12
C ILE A 225 16.96 -9.78 -12.22
N ILE A 226 17.93 -9.00 -12.70
CA ILE A 226 19.31 -9.44 -12.93
C ILE A 226 20.26 -8.60 -12.09
N LYS A 227 21.14 -9.26 -11.29
CA LYS A 227 22.22 -8.57 -10.59
C LYS A 227 23.32 -8.18 -11.57
N MET A 228 23.65 -6.88 -11.57
CA MET A 228 24.78 -6.33 -12.33
C MET A 228 25.94 -6.02 -11.39
N ARG A 229 27.19 -6.13 -11.91
CA ARG A 229 28.42 -5.77 -11.19
C ARG A 229 28.45 -4.27 -10.86
N ASP A 230 27.98 -3.46 -11.79
CA ASP A 230 27.96 -2.02 -11.69
C ASP A 230 26.84 -1.44 -12.56
N ARG A 231 26.62 -0.12 -12.48
CA ARG A 231 25.58 0.59 -13.24
C ARG A 231 26.17 1.26 -14.49
N THR A 232 26.85 0.50 -15.32
CA THR A 232 27.39 0.98 -16.61
C THR A 232 26.64 0.38 -17.79
N SER A 233 26.70 1.04 -18.96
CA SER A 233 26.08 0.53 -20.19
C SER A 233 26.67 -0.83 -20.60
N ALA A 234 27.96 -1.04 -20.39
CA ALA A 234 28.59 -2.34 -20.62
C ALA A 234 28.01 -3.44 -19.71
N SER A 235 27.64 -3.12 -18.46
CA SER A 235 27.03 -4.09 -17.55
C SER A 235 25.60 -4.43 -17.96
N VAL A 236 24.83 -3.48 -18.47
CA VAL A 236 23.49 -3.71 -19.04
C VAL A 236 23.59 -4.65 -20.24
N VAL A 237 24.48 -4.36 -21.19
CA VAL A 237 24.69 -5.22 -22.36
C VAL A 237 25.10 -6.64 -21.96
N ARG A 238 26.03 -6.78 -21.00
CA ARG A 238 26.42 -8.10 -20.47
C ARG A 238 25.27 -8.85 -19.82
N ALA A 239 24.39 -8.15 -19.11
CA ALA A 239 23.19 -8.76 -18.51
C ALA A 239 22.23 -9.29 -19.58
N LEU A 240 21.95 -8.48 -20.60
CA LEU A 240 21.12 -8.90 -21.74
C LEU A 240 21.74 -10.07 -22.53
N ASN A 241 23.07 -10.03 -22.79
CA ASN A 241 23.77 -11.13 -23.46
C ASN A 241 23.74 -12.43 -22.65
N ARG A 242 23.79 -12.35 -21.32
CA ARG A 242 23.64 -13.52 -20.45
C ARG A 242 22.21 -14.08 -20.50
N LEU A 243 21.22 -13.21 -20.50
CA LEU A 243 19.83 -13.60 -20.60
C LEU A 243 19.55 -14.27 -21.97
N GLU A 244 20.03 -13.68 -23.05
CA GLU A 244 19.90 -14.23 -24.39
C GLU A 244 20.55 -15.62 -24.52
N ARG A 245 21.77 -15.79 -23.94
CA ARG A 245 22.43 -17.10 -23.90
C ARG A 245 21.65 -18.16 -23.14
N SER A 246 20.99 -17.77 -22.05
CA SER A 246 20.20 -18.71 -21.24
C SER A 246 18.88 -19.13 -21.91
N MET A 247 18.31 -18.28 -22.78
CA MET A 247 17.03 -18.52 -23.45
C MET A 247 17.18 -19.04 -24.88
N GLY A 248 18.32 -18.75 -25.52
CA GLY A 248 18.53 -18.88 -26.95
C GLY A 248 18.04 -17.65 -27.74
N ALA A 249 18.68 -17.37 -28.90
CA ALA A 249 18.42 -16.14 -29.65
C ALA A 249 16.96 -16.01 -30.12
N LYS A 250 16.36 -17.08 -30.66
CA LYS A 250 14.96 -17.06 -31.13
C LYS A 250 14.02 -16.72 -30.01
N LYS A 251 14.07 -17.47 -28.90
CA LYS A 251 13.18 -17.26 -27.75
C LYS A 251 13.36 -15.87 -27.13
N PHE A 252 14.60 -15.33 -27.12
CA PHE A 252 14.86 -13.98 -26.66
C PHE A 252 14.13 -12.95 -27.52
N THR A 253 14.25 -13.03 -28.86
CA THR A 253 13.60 -12.10 -29.80
C THR A 253 12.08 -12.17 -29.69
N ASP A 254 11.51 -13.36 -29.57
CA ASP A 254 10.07 -13.55 -29.41
C ASP A 254 9.57 -12.97 -28.08
N THR A 255 10.36 -13.10 -26.99
CA THR A 255 10.02 -12.59 -25.65
C THR A 255 10.23 -11.09 -25.52
N PHE A 256 11.29 -10.53 -26.11
CA PHE A 256 11.68 -9.12 -25.98
C PHE A 256 11.54 -8.37 -27.30
N ARG A 257 10.32 -8.28 -27.83
CA ARG A 257 10.03 -7.57 -29.10
C ARG A 257 10.45 -6.11 -29.01
N THR A 258 10.08 -5.44 -27.93
CA THR A 258 10.51 -4.05 -27.65
C THR A 258 10.91 -3.86 -26.19
N ILE A 259 11.87 -2.96 -25.96
CA ILE A 259 12.30 -2.54 -24.62
C ILE A 259 12.24 -1.03 -24.55
N THR A 260 11.51 -0.49 -23.58
CA THR A 260 11.44 0.96 -23.33
C THR A 260 12.31 1.33 -22.12
N VAL A 261 13.18 2.33 -22.31
CA VAL A 261 14.14 2.81 -21.29
C VAL A 261 14.04 4.31 -21.07
N ASP A 262 14.62 4.80 -19.97
CA ASP A 262 14.85 6.25 -19.80
C ASP A 262 16.17 6.68 -20.44
N ASN A 263 16.44 7.98 -20.36
CA ASN A 263 17.69 8.58 -20.86
C ASN A 263 18.84 8.45 -19.84
N GLY A 264 18.88 7.35 -19.07
CA GLY A 264 19.96 7.05 -18.15
C GLY A 264 21.28 6.73 -18.88
N SER A 265 22.41 7.14 -18.35
CA SER A 265 23.72 6.86 -18.94
C SER A 265 24.07 5.37 -19.03
N GLU A 266 23.38 4.54 -18.25
CA GLU A 266 23.45 3.08 -18.29
C GLU A 266 22.79 2.48 -19.54
N PHE A 267 21.92 3.21 -20.20
CA PHE A 267 21.25 2.81 -21.44
C PHE A 267 21.81 3.51 -22.69
N ALA A 268 22.99 4.12 -22.59
CA ALA A 268 23.57 4.86 -23.72
C ALA A 268 24.10 3.97 -24.87
N ASN A 269 24.35 2.69 -24.63
CA ASN A 269 24.84 1.77 -25.67
C ASN A 269 23.65 1.09 -26.40
N VAL A 270 23.04 1.80 -27.33
CA VAL A 270 21.88 1.33 -28.13
C VAL A 270 22.23 0.08 -28.91
N ASP A 271 23.29 0.10 -29.68
CA ASP A 271 23.71 -1.01 -30.52
C ASP A 271 23.98 -2.28 -29.71
N GLY A 272 24.65 -2.14 -28.58
CA GLY A 272 24.90 -3.27 -27.69
C GLY A 272 23.63 -3.86 -27.07
N MET A 273 22.57 -3.07 -26.90
CA MET A 273 21.27 -3.55 -26.43
C MET A 273 20.43 -4.16 -27.56
N GLU A 274 20.40 -3.55 -28.75
CA GLU A 274 19.58 -4.00 -29.87
C GLU A 274 20.18 -5.22 -30.58
N ASN A 275 21.51 -5.32 -30.74
CA ASN A 275 22.15 -6.38 -31.49
C ASN A 275 22.28 -7.66 -30.66
N SER A 276 22.08 -8.81 -31.33
CA SER A 276 22.24 -10.13 -30.75
C SER A 276 23.70 -10.41 -30.37
N GLY A 277 23.90 -10.94 -29.15
CA GLY A 277 25.22 -11.44 -28.75
C GLY A 277 25.54 -12.85 -29.25
N LEU A 278 24.56 -13.56 -29.81
CA LEU A 278 24.68 -14.91 -30.35
C LEU A 278 24.71 -14.95 -31.86
N ARG A 279 23.97 -14.05 -32.53
CA ARG A 279 23.84 -14.00 -34.00
C ARG A 279 24.39 -12.67 -34.49
N LYS A 280 25.53 -12.74 -35.18
CA LYS A 280 26.15 -11.55 -35.74
C LYS A 280 25.21 -10.93 -36.80
N SER A 281 25.09 -9.60 -36.75
CA SER A 281 24.28 -8.79 -37.70
C SER A 281 22.75 -8.92 -37.56
N GLU A 282 22.24 -9.68 -36.59
CA GLU A 282 20.80 -9.73 -36.29
C GLU A 282 20.46 -8.86 -35.06
N LYS A 283 19.31 -8.21 -35.12
CA LYS A 283 18.75 -7.50 -33.96
C LYS A 283 17.93 -8.45 -33.09
N ARG A 284 18.17 -8.42 -31.78
CA ARG A 284 17.42 -9.22 -30.81
C ARG A 284 16.20 -8.50 -30.23
N THR A 285 16.16 -7.17 -30.31
CA THR A 285 15.06 -6.35 -29.79
C THR A 285 15.13 -4.95 -30.38
N LYS A 286 14.05 -4.17 -30.24
CA LYS A 286 14.04 -2.73 -30.53
C LYS A 286 13.93 -1.92 -29.26
N VAL A 287 14.81 -0.92 -29.08
CA VAL A 287 14.88 -0.08 -27.88
C VAL A 287 14.29 1.29 -28.16
N TYR A 288 13.35 1.73 -27.30
CA TYR A 288 12.73 3.04 -27.34
C TYR A 288 13.07 3.85 -26.09
N TYR A 289 13.30 5.14 -26.27
CA TYR A 289 13.69 6.06 -25.20
C TYR A 289 12.53 7.00 -24.87
N CYS A 290 12.17 7.05 -23.57
CA CYS A 290 11.17 7.98 -23.05
C CYS A 290 11.60 9.43 -23.17
N HIS A 291 10.64 10.33 -23.18
CA HIS A 291 10.92 11.74 -23.06
C HIS A 291 11.57 12.07 -21.72
N ALA A 292 12.43 13.07 -21.72
CA ALA A 292 13.07 13.53 -20.51
C ALA A 292 12.01 14.03 -19.50
N HIS A 293 12.06 13.51 -18.26
CA HIS A 293 11.14 13.84 -17.16
C HIS A 293 9.70 13.30 -17.29
N HIS A 294 9.39 12.46 -18.25
CA HIS A 294 8.09 11.85 -18.44
C HIS A 294 8.03 10.45 -17.79
N SER A 295 8.17 10.41 -16.45
CA SER A 295 8.19 9.15 -15.69
C SER A 295 6.90 8.32 -15.83
N TRP A 296 5.77 8.95 -16.19
CA TRP A 296 4.49 8.26 -16.42
C TRP A 296 4.50 7.34 -17.64
N GLU A 297 5.38 7.57 -18.62
CA GLU A 297 5.55 6.70 -19.80
C GLU A 297 6.04 5.31 -19.42
N ARG A 298 6.62 5.15 -18.20
CA ARG A 298 7.10 3.90 -17.62
C ARG A 298 6.44 3.60 -16.25
N GLY A 299 5.14 3.76 -16.16
CA GLY A 299 4.40 3.55 -14.93
C GLY A 299 4.49 2.12 -14.36
N SER A 300 4.81 1.12 -15.19
CA SER A 300 4.98 -0.26 -14.75
C SER A 300 6.22 -0.41 -13.87
N ASN A 301 7.35 0.17 -14.29
CA ASN A 301 8.61 0.14 -13.55
C ASN A 301 8.53 0.84 -12.19
N GLU A 302 7.80 1.96 -12.08
CA GLU A 302 7.66 2.62 -10.78
C GLU A 302 6.98 1.70 -9.75
N ASN A 303 5.97 0.96 -10.18
CA ASN A 303 5.29 0.01 -9.31
C ASN A 303 6.18 -1.19 -8.97
N ALA A 304 6.91 -1.75 -9.94
CA ALA A 304 7.91 -2.80 -9.74
C ALA A 304 8.96 -2.37 -8.71
N ASN A 305 9.54 -1.19 -8.90
CA ASN A 305 10.53 -0.62 -7.98
C ASN A 305 9.98 -0.45 -6.56
N ARG A 306 8.70 -0.11 -6.38
CA ARG A 306 8.07 -0.07 -5.04
C ARG A 306 7.97 -1.44 -4.40
N LEU A 307 7.68 -2.49 -5.16
CA LEU A 307 7.65 -3.88 -4.67
C LEU A 307 9.06 -4.35 -4.29
N ILE A 308 10.05 -4.13 -5.15
CA ILE A 308 11.47 -4.43 -4.86
C ILE A 308 11.93 -3.75 -3.57
N ARG A 309 11.52 -2.48 -3.35
CA ARG A 309 11.89 -1.70 -2.17
C ARG A 309 11.23 -2.16 -0.86
N ARG A 310 10.26 -3.06 -0.89
CA ARG A 310 9.77 -3.75 0.32
C ARG A 310 10.81 -4.74 0.85
N TRP A 311 11.53 -5.43 -0.03
CA TRP A 311 12.57 -6.40 0.30
C TRP A 311 13.93 -5.73 0.47
N PHE A 312 14.26 -4.84 -0.45
CA PHE A 312 15.52 -4.10 -0.48
C PHE A 312 15.27 -2.59 -0.32
N PRO A 313 15.13 -2.09 0.91
CA PRO A 313 14.92 -0.67 1.20
C PRO A 313 16.02 0.22 0.59
N LYS A 314 15.74 1.53 0.49
CA LYS A 314 16.77 2.50 0.09
C LYS A 314 17.94 2.44 1.06
N GLY A 315 19.16 2.31 0.53
CA GLY A 315 20.39 2.14 1.32
C GLY A 315 20.90 0.69 1.36
N THR A 316 20.11 -0.30 0.89
CA THR A 316 20.58 -1.70 0.79
C THR A 316 21.84 -1.80 -0.07
N ASP A 317 22.86 -2.44 0.45
CA ASP A 317 24.10 -2.74 -0.30
C ASP A 317 23.92 -4.01 -1.14
N PHE A 318 23.73 -3.83 -2.44
CA PHE A 318 23.56 -4.95 -3.37
C PHE A 318 24.81 -5.84 -3.53
N SER A 319 25.98 -5.44 -3.05
CA SER A 319 27.15 -6.33 -3.04
C SER A 319 26.93 -7.55 -2.14
N LYS A 320 26.20 -7.35 -1.03
CA LYS A 320 25.88 -8.36 -0.02
C LYS A 320 24.64 -9.20 -0.35
N VAL A 321 23.87 -8.80 -1.36
CA VAL A 321 22.65 -9.52 -1.77
C VAL A 321 23.04 -10.70 -2.66
N THR A 322 22.61 -11.90 -2.29
CA THR A 322 22.91 -13.14 -3.03
C THR A 322 21.99 -13.34 -4.24
N ALA A 323 22.40 -14.20 -5.18
CA ALA A 323 21.58 -14.57 -6.33
C ALA A 323 20.28 -15.26 -5.88
N ALA A 324 20.33 -16.11 -4.83
CA ALA A 324 19.18 -16.79 -4.26
C ALA A 324 18.13 -15.80 -3.70
N GLN A 325 18.58 -14.72 -3.03
CA GLN A 325 17.71 -13.69 -2.52
C GLN A 325 17.01 -12.90 -3.66
N ILE A 326 17.71 -12.69 -4.77
CA ILE A 326 17.14 -12.03 -5.96
C ILE A 326 16.12 -12.94 -6.65
N ALA A 327 16.42 -14.24 -6.77
CA ALA A 327 15.49 -15.21 -7.31
C ALA A 327 14.22 -15.32 -6.45
N ALA A 328 14.36 -15.37 -5.12
CA ALA A 328 13.23 -15.38 -4.19
C ALA A 328 12.39 -14.10 -4.28
N LEU A 329 13.03 -12.93 -4.44
CA LEU A 329 12.32 -11.67 -4.68
C LEU A 329 11.55 -11.71 -6.00
N GLN A 330 12.18 -12.16 -7.09
CA GLN A 330 11.56 -12.24 -8.42
C GLN A 330 10.35 -13.20 -8.39
N ASP A 331 10.49 -14.36 -7.77
CA ASP A 331 9.40 -15.31 -7.59
C ASP A 331 8.26 -14.70 -6.77
N TRP A 332 8.58 -14.06 -5.64
CA TRP A 332 7.60 -13.37 -4.81
C TRP A 332 6.84 -12.28 -5.58
N ILE A 333 7.53 -11.42 -6.34
CA ILE A 333 6.90 -10.35 -7.13
C ILE A 333 5.97 -10.93 -8.21
N ASN A 334 6.38 -11.98 -8.87
CA ASN A 334 5.63 -12.60 -9.95
C ASN A 334 4.42 -13.41 -9.46
N ASN A 335 4.44 -13.84 -8.21
CA ASN A 335 3.32 -14.51 -7.54
C ASN A 335 2.51 -13.57 -6.62
N TYR A 336 2.83 -12.27 -6.59
CA TYR A 336 2.10 -11.29 -5.80
C TYR A 336 0.79 -10.88 -6.51
N PRO A 337 -0.40 -11.01 -5.85
CA PRO A 337 -1.68 -10.58 -6.44
C PRO A 337 -1.71 -9.07 -6.71
N ARG A 338 -2.04 -8.68 -7.93
CA ARG A 338 -2.03 -7.26 -8.35
C ARG A 338 -3.43 -6.77 -8.71
N LYS A 339 -3.86 -5.68 -8.10
CA LYS A 339 -5.16 -5.07 -8.40
C LYS A 339 -5.33 -4.73 -9.89
N VAL A 340 -4.27 -4.28 -10.56
CA VAL A 340 -4.27 -3.94 -12.00
C VAL A 340 -4.49 -5.16 -12.90
N LEU A 341 -4.24 -6.36 -12.39
CA LEU A 341 -4.49 -7.65 -13.06
C LEU A 341 -5.75 -8.34 -12.48
N SER A 342 -6.71 -7.58 -11.99
CA SER A 342 -7.92 -8.12 -11.35
C SER A 342 -7.60 -9.11 -10.21
N TRP A 343 -6.52 -8.87 -9.48
CA TRP A 343 -5.97 -9.69 -8.41
C TRP A 343 -5.34 -11.02 -8.86
N ALA A 344 -5.19 -11.25 -10.16
CA ALA A 344 -4.35 -12.32 -10.65
C ALA A 344 -2.86 -12.04 -10.39
N THR A 345 -2.02 -13.06 -10.48
CA THR A 345 -0.57 -12.93 -10.41
C THR A 345 0.02 -12.65 -11.79
N SER A 346 1.23 -12.08 -11.82
CA SER A 346 1.93 -11.83 -13.09
C SER A 346 2.26 -13.14 -13.82
N ASN A 347 2.57 -14.21 -13.09
CA ASN A 347 2.81 -15.53 -13.68
C ASN A 347 1.55 -16.06 -14.36
N THR A 348 0.41 -16.06 -13.66
CA THR A 348 -0.87 -16.56 -14.20
C THR A 348 -1.26 -15.82 -15.49
N VAL A 349 -1.15 -14.48 -15.48
CA VAL A 349 -1.49 -13.69 -16.68
C VAL A 349 -0.52 -13.97 -17.82
N TYR A 350 0.80 -14.03 -17.54
CA TYR A 350 1.80 -14.30 -18.55
C TYR A 350 1.61 -15.68 -19.20
N GLU A 351 1.37 -16.71 -18.41
CA GLU A 351 1.14 -18.07 -18.87
C GLU A 351 -0.15 -18.18 -19.72
N LEU A 352 -1.23 -17.54 -19.30
CA LEU A 352 -2.50 -17.50 -20.04
C LEU A 352 -2.30 -16.92 -21.46
N TYR A 353 -1.60 -15.79 -21.56
CA TYR A 353 -1.36 -15.16 -22.86
C TYR A 353 -0.33 -15.92 -23.72
N MET A 354 0.61 -16.62 -23.12
CA MET A 354 1.54 -17.49 -23.88
C MET A 354 0.80 -18.66 -24.52
N GLN A 355 -0.14 -19.29 -23.81
CA GLN A 355 -0.97 -20.37 -24.34
C GLN A 355 -1.89 -19.94 -25.49
N GLN A 356 -2.26 -18.65 -25.54
CA GLN A 356 -3.07 -18.11 -26.66
C GLN A 356 -2.26 -17.79 -27.91
N GLN A 357 -0.93 -17.77 -27.83
CA GLN A 357 -0.03 -17.46 -28.94
C GLN A 357 0.60 -18.71 -29.58
N GLU A 358 0.45 -19.88 -28.92
CA GLU A 358 0.77 -21.20 -29.48
C GLU A 358 -0.41 -21.74 -30.33
#